data_b7d297f29511723494a952b492cc5ab9
#
_entry.id   b7d297f29511723494a952b492cc5ab9
#
_cell.length_a   1.000
_cell.length_b   1.000
_cell.length_c   1.000
_cell.angle_alpha   90.00
_cell.angle_beta   90.00
_cell.angle_gamma   90.00
#
_symmetry.space_group_name_H-M   'P 1'
#
loop_
_entity.id
_entity.type
_entity.pdbx_description
1 polymer ?
#
loop_
_entity_poly.entity_id
_entity_poly.type
_entity_poly.pdbx_seq_one_letter_code
_entity_poly.pdbx_strand_id
1 'polypeptide(L)'
;MKLVDTAIKRPVTVSVGAILLILFGAISLFRIPIQLTPNVDLPEISIETRWSGASPQEVEREIVDVQEEELKNLEGLETLESESRDGYAYIHLMFEIGTDPDDALLRVSKQMDQVKAYPVDAEKPVIKTGGRFESAIAWMILESREGYEGALNQEYDFIEDNIK
;
A
#
# COMPACT_ATOMS: atom_id res chain seq x y z
N MET A 1 39.27 35.78 -23.55
CA MET A 1 38.32 36.94 -23.49
C MET A 1 37.38 37.08 -24.69
N LYS A 2 37.26 36.05 -25.55
CA LYS A 2 36.43 36.12 -26.79
C LYS A 2 34.93 36.29 -26.53
N LEU A 3 34.43 35.78 -25.43
CA LEU A 3 33.00 35.84 -25.07
C LEU A 3 32.55 37.28 -24.75
N VAL A 4 33.36 38.03 -24.00
CA VAL A 4 33.07 39.42 -23.66
C VAL A 4 33.09 40.33 -24.88
N ASP A 5 34.06 40.14 -25.75
CA ASP A 5 34.17 40.88 -27.02
C ASP A 5 32.99 40.61 -27.96
N THR A 6 32.50 39.36 -27.98
CA THR A 6 31.34 38.97 -28.78
C THR A 6 30.05 39.56 -28.18
N ALA A 7 29.92 39.63 -26.86
CA ALA A 7 28.80 40.20 -26.18
C ALA A 7 28.66 41.72 -26.44
N ILE A 8 29.79 42.41 -26.43
CA ILE A 8 29.82 43.88 -26.73
C ILE A 8 29.49 44.14 -28.18
N LYS A 9 30.00 43.33 -29.10
CA LYS A 9 29.82 43.51 -30.55
C LYS A 9 28.45 43.09 -31.08
N ARG A 10 27.76 42.20 -30.36
CA ARG A 10 26.44 41.66 -30.76
C ARG A 10 25.46 41.61 -29.59
N PRO A 11 24.99 42.76 -29.08
CA PRO A 11 24.15 42.82 -27.92
C PRO A 11 22.78 42.13 -28.14
N VAL A 12 22.23 42.15 -29.35
CA VAL A 12 20.99 41.46 -29.70
C VAL A 12 21.09 39.95 -29.53
N THR A 13 22.22 39.36 -29.96
CA THR A 13 22.44 37.91 -29.81
C THR A 13 22.49 37.48 -28.36
N VAL A 14 23.10 38.29 -27.50
CA VAL A 14 23.16 38.05 -26.05
C VAL A 14 21.80 38.15 -25.40
N SER A 15 21.04 39.20 -25.76
CA SER A 15 19.68 39.40 -25.25
C SER A 15 18.74 38.28 -25.64
N VAL A 16 18.79 37.79 -26.89
CA VAL A 16 18.00 36.64 -27.35
C VAL A 16 18.41 35.37 -26.60
N GLY A 17 19.72 35.15 -26.41
CA GLY A 17 20.20 34.01 -25.64
C GLY A 17 19.72 34.03 -24.18
N ALA A 18 19.75 35.20 -23.54
CA ALA A 18 19.26 35.36 -22.16
C ALA A 18 17.74 35.12 -22.06
N ILE A 19 16.96 35.65 -23.01
CA ILE A 19 15.51 35.42 -23.06
C ILE A 19 15.18 33.94 -23.25
N LEU A 20 15.88 33.23 -24.14
CA LEU A 20 15.70 31.79 -24.34
C LEU A 20 16.04 31.00 -23.08
N LEU A 21 17.13 31.32 -22.38
CA LEU A 21 17.46 30.67 -21.10
C LEU A 21 16.38 30.87 -20.04
N ILE A 22 15.85 32.07 -19.91
CA ILE A 22 14.76 32.39 -18.97
C ILE A 22 13.52 31.59 -19.36
N LEU A 23 13.17 31.55 -20.64
CA LEU A 23 11.99 30.86 -21.14
C LEU A 23 12.09 29.35 -20.94
N PHE A 24 13.22 28.73 -21.27
CA PHE A 24 13.46 27.32 -21.01
C PHE A 24 13.48 27.02 -19.51
N GLY A 25 14.09 27.88 -18.69
CA GLY A 25 14.08 27.76 -17.24
C GLY A 25 12.68 27.79 -16.66
N ALA A 26 11.83 28.73 -17.13
CA ALA A 26 10.44 28.79 -16.70
C ALA A 26 9.65 27.55 -17.12
N ILE A 27 9.78 27.09 -18.36
CA ILE A 27 9.10 25.86 -18.83
C ILE A 27 9.57 24.65 -18.03
N SER A 28 10.86 24.55 -17.72
CA SER A 28 11.41 23.45 -16.94
C SER A 28 10.83 23.44 -15.52
N LEU A 29 10.69 24.59 -14.89
CA LEU A 29 10.13 24.71 -13.55
C LEU A 29 8.71 24.16 -13.45
N PHE A 30 7.87 24.38 -14.47
CA PHE A 30 6.50 23.84 -14.52
C PHE A 30 6.43 22.37 -14.90
N ARG A 31 7.52 21.78 -15.40
CA ARG A 31 7.57 20.36 -15.80
C ARG A 31 8.23 19.44 -14.78
N ILE A 32 8.83 19.98 -13.74
CA ILE A 32 9.42 19.17 -12.67
C ILE A 32 8.26 18.55 -11.88
N PRO A 33 8.08 17.21 -11.92
CA PRO A 33 7.08 16.55 -11.07
C PRO A 33 7.52 16.68 -9.62
N ILE A 34 6.73 17.36 -8.81
CA ILE A 34 6.96 17.44 -7.36
C ILE A 34 6.33 16.19 -6.76
N GLN A 35 7.14 15.18 -6.48
CA GLN A 35 6.73 14.01 -5.69
C GLN A 35 7.21 14.23 -4.25
N LEU A 36 6.28 14.24 -3.31
CA LEU A 36 6.56 14.34 -1.87
C LEU A 36 7.21 13.06 -1.33
N THR A 37 6.87 11.92 -1.92
CA THR A 37 7.49 10.63 -1.64
C THR A 37 7.71 9.89 -2.97
N PRO A 38 8.88 9.29 -3.21
CA PRO A 38 9.02 8.39 -4.34
C PRO A 38 8.02 7.25 -4.14
N ASN A 39 7.23 6.96 -5.18
CA ASN A 39 6.45 5.72 -5.22
C ASN A 39 7.45 4.56 -5.33
N VAL A 40 7.83 4.03 -4.20
CA VAL A 40 8.50 2.74 -4.13
C VAL A 40 7.38 1.76 -3.89
N ASP A 41 6.91 1.12 -4.94
CA ASP A 41 5.96 0.02 -4.83
C ASP A 41 6.72 -1.16 -4.20
N LEU A 42 6.69 -1.22 -2.88
CA LEU A 42 7.09 -2.40 -2.13
C LEU A 42 5.93 -3.38 -2.23
N PRO A 43 6.15 -4.57 -2.80
CA PRO A 43 5.10 -5.57 -2.80
C PRO A 43 4.86 -6.02 -1.36
N GLU A 44 3.71 -5.67 -0.83
CA GLU A 44 3.27 -6.02 0.50
C GLU A 44 2.06 -6.96 0.41
N ILE A 45 2.07 -8.01 1.20
CA ILE A 45 0.97 -8.96 1.29
C ILE A 45 0.61 -9.12 2.76
N SER A 46 -0.67 -9.03 3.05
CA SER A 46 -1.19 -9.27 4.39
C SER A 46 -2.09 -10.51 4.43
N ILE A 47 -2.02 -11.25 5.53
CA ILE A 47 -2.82 -12.44 5.79
C ILE A 47 -3.56 -12.22 7.08
N GLU A 48 -4.87 -12.33 7.03
CA GLU A 48 -5.75 -12.19 8.18
C GLU A 48 -6.43 -13.53 8.46
N THR A 49 -6.37 -14.01 9.70
CA THR A 49 -7.05 -15.22 10.12
C THR A 49 -7.84 -14.94 11.40
N ARG A 50 -9.11 -15.30 11.41
CA ARG A 50 -9.98 -15.12 12.56
C ARG A 50 -10.27 -16.44 13.24
N TRP A 51 -10.22 -16.44 14.56
CA TRP A 51 -10.58 -17.57 15.39
C TRP A 51 -11.28 -17.07 16.66
N SER A 52 -12.58 -16.86 16.53
CA SER A 52 -13.40 -16.26 17.59
C SER A 52 -13.33 -17.04 18.89
N GLY A 53 -13.04 -16.34 19.99
CA GLY A 53 -12.97 -16.92 21.33
C GLY A 53 -11.62 -17.50 21.75
N ALA A 54 -10.63 -17.54 20.85
CA ALA A 54 -9.29 -17.95 21.20
C ALA A 54 -8.49 -16.83 21.86
N SER A 55 -7.67 -17.17 22.83
CA SER A 55 -6.71 -16.24 23.45
C SER A 55 -5.55 -15.93 22.49
N PRO A 56 -4.81 -14.81 22.68
CA PRO A 56 -3.66 -14.47 21.85
C PRO A 56 -2.60 -15.61 21.79
N GLN A 57 -2.37 -16.30 22.90
CA GLN A 57 -1.40 -17.39 22.98
C GLN A 57 -1.84 -18.65 22.19
N GLU A 58 -3.15 -18.91 22.13
CA GLU A 58 -3.69 -19.99 21.30
C GLU A 58 -3.62 -19.61 19.82
N VAL A 59 -3.98 -18.37 19.48
CA VAL A 59 -3.87 -17.82 18.11
C VAL A 59 -2.42 -17.89 17.62
N GLU A 60 -1.46 -17.48 18.46
CA GLU A 60 -0.03 -17.55 18.13
C GLU A 60 0.40 -18.98 17.83
N ARG A 61 0.19 -19.91 18.75
CA ARG A 61 0.70 -21.27 18.62
C ARG A 61 0.02 -22.10 17.53
N GLU A 62 -1.30 -21.96 17.36
CA GLU A 62 -2.08 -22.84 16.48
C GLU A 62 -2.31 -22.23 15.09
N ILE A 63 -2.11 -20.91 14.93
CA ILE A 63 -2.31 -20.21 13.65
C ILE A 63 -1.02 -19.55 13.19
N VAL A 64 -0.46 -18.62 13.96
CA VAL A 64 0.67 -17.82 13.52
C VAL A 64 1.92 -18.64 13.32
N ASP A 65 2.34 -19.42 14.31
CA ASP A 65 3.54 -20.28 14.23
C ASP A 65 3.48 -21.22 13.02
N VAL A 66 2.30 -21.79 12.76
CA VAL A 66 2.09 -22.74 11.67
C VAL A 66 2.14 -22.04 10.30
N GLN A 67 1.62 -20.84 10.21
CA GLN A 67 1.67 -20.02 8.98
C GLN A 67 3.09 -19.51 8.74
N GLU A 68 3.77 -19.00 9.78
CA GLU A 68 5.15 -18.51 9.68
C GLU A 68 6.11 -19.63 9.23
N GLU A 69 5.94 -20.85 9.72
CA GLU A 69 6.78 -21.99 9.33
C GLU A 69 6.78 -22.20 7.82
N GLU A 70 5.62 -22.08 7.16
CA GLU A 70 5.48 -22.22 5.72
C GLU A 70 5.92 -20.98 4.95
N LEU A 71 5.75 -19.78 5.53
CA LEU A 71 6.01 -18.52 4.86
C LEU A 71 7.46 -18.03 4.94
N LYS A 72 8.20 -18.39 5.99
CA LYS A 72 9.56 -17.88 6.26
C LYS A 72 10.59 -18.15 5.16
N ASN A 73 10.34 -19.15 4.30
CA ASN A 73 11.25 -19.56 3.23
C ASN A 73 10.81 -19.07 1.84
N LEU A 74 9.88 -18.12 1.76
CA LEU A 74 9.45 -17.56 0.49
C LEU A 74 10.59 -16.81 -0.19
N GLU A 75 10.76 -17.06 -1.48
CA GLU A 75 11.76 -16.39 -2.30
C GLU A 75 11.41 -14.91 -2.48
N GLY A 76 12.37 -14.03 -2.22
CA GLY A 76 12.21 -12.58 -2.30
C GLY A 76 11.53 -11.96 -1.07
N LEU A 77 11.28 -12.74 -0.01
CA LEU A 77 10.76 -12.21 1.27
C LEU A 77 11.88 -11.46 1.98
N GLU A 78 11.65 -10.18 2.26
CA GLU A 78 12.57 -9.32 3.01
C GLU A 78 12.22 -9.28 4.50
N THR A 79 10.92 -9.11 4.81
CA THR A 79 10.45 -9.02 6.18
C THR A 79 9.15 -9.77 6.36
N LEU A 80 9.02 -10.49 7.48
CA LEU A 80 7.82 -11.13 7.96
C LEU A 80 7.54 -10.59 9.37
N GLU A 81 6.39 -9.97 9.54
CA GLU A 81 5.90 -9.48 10.84
C GLU A 81 4.57 -10.14 11.14
N SER A 82 4.37 -10.60 12.36
CA SER A 82 3.12 -11.20 12.81
C SER A 82 2.59 -10.53 14.06
N GLU A 83 1.29 -10.59 14.22
CA GLU A 83 0.59 -10.08 15.38
C GLU A 83 -0.55 -11.01 15.78
N SER A 84 -0.53 -11.45 17.04
CA SER A 84 -1.56 -12.29 17.66
C SER A 84 -2.39 -11.45 18.62
N ARG A 85 -3.70 -11.44 18.44
CA ARG A 85 -4.68 -10.78 19.31
C ARG A 85 -5.78 -11.74 19.71
N ASP A 86 -6.69 -11.30 20.60
CA ASP A 86 -7.88 -12.08 20.95
C ASP A 86 -8.70 -12.39 19.70
N GLY A 87 -8.76 -13.68 19.33
CA GLY A 87 -9.51 -14.18 18.19
C GLY A 87 -9.04 -13.74 16.81
N TYR A 88 -7.82 -13.20 16.69
CA TYR A 88 -7.34 -12.62 15.44
C TYR A 88 -5.82 -12.77 15.25
N ALA A 89 -5.42 -13.26 14.10
CA ALA A 89 -4.03 -13.30 13.64
C ALA A 89 -3.84 -12.41 12.42
N TYR A 90 -2.74 -11.68 12.39
CA TYR A 90 -2.33 -10.84 11.27
C TYR A 90 -0.87 -11.11 10.94
N ILE A 91 -0.57 -11.44 9.69
CA ILE A 91 0.79 -11.59 9.19
C ILE A 91 0.99 -10.59 8.05
N HIS A 92 2.08 -9.87 8.11
CA HIS A 92 2.49 -8.90 7.11
C HIS A 92 3.81 -9.35 6.47
N LEU A 93 3.80 -9.48 5.17
CA LEU A 93 4.92 -9.91 4.35
C LEU A 93 5.36 -8.75 3.47
N MET A 94 6.62 -8.40 3.54
CA MET A 94 7.26 -7.38 2.71
C MET A 94 8.28 -8.05 1.81
N PHE A 95 8.19 -7.82 0.51
CA PHE A 95 9.08 -8.42 -0.48
C PHE A 95 10.12 -7.43 -0.98
N GLU A 96 11.21 -7.94 -1.54
CA GLU A 96 12.28 -7.14 -2.14
C GLU A 96 11.74 -6.24 -3.27
N ILE A 97 12.35 -5.06 -3.40
CA ILE A 97 12.01 -4.10 -4.46
C ILE A 97 12.22 -4.75 -5.83
N GLY A 98 11.18 -4.67 -6.67
CA GLY A 98 11.20 -5.24 -8.02
C GLY A 98 10.64 -6.66 -8.11
N THR A 99 10.18 -7.24 -6.99
CA THR A 99 9.37 -8.46 -7.01
C THR A 99 8.01 -8.14 -7.64
N ASP A 100 7.54 -8.99 -8.55
CA ASP A 100 6.22 -8.85 -9.15
C ASP A 100 5.14 -9.17 -8.09
N PRO A 101 4.18 -8.25 -7.82
CA PRO A 101 3.17 -8.44 -6.79
C PRO A 101 2.28 -9.65 -7.03
N ASP A 102 1.94 -9.95 -8.28
CA ASP A 102 1.08 -11.08 -8.65
C ASP A 102 1.82 -12.40 -8.44
N ASP A 103 3.10 -12.44 -8.75
CA ASP A 103 3.98 -13.59 -8.51
C ASP A 103 4.15 -13.84 -6.99
N ALA A 104 4.36 -12.79 -6.21
CA ALA A 104 4.45 -12.85 -4.76
C ALA A 104 3.14 -13.40 -4.15
N LEU A 105 1.99 -12.87 -4.59
CA LEU A 105 0.67 -13.34 -4.16
C LEU A 105 0.45 -14.83 -4.46
N LEU A 106 0.84 -15.26 -5.66
CA LEU A 106 0.73 -16.67 -6.06
C LEU A 106 1.58 -17.58 -5.18
N ARG A 107 2.84 -17.17 -4.88
CA ARG A 107 3.75 -17.91 -3.99
C ARG A 107 3.19 -18.00 -2.58
N VAL A 108 2.71 -16.89 -2.01
CA VAL A 108 2.08 -16.85 -0.69
C VAL A 108 0.85 -17.77 -0.65
N SER A 109 -0.05 -17.65 -1.61
CA SER A 109 -1.25 -18.49 -1.68
C SER A 109 -0.89 -19.99 -1.73
N LYS A 110 0.10 -20.36 -2.54
CA LYS A 110 0.57 -21.73 -2.65
C LYS A 110 1.17 -22.26 -1.34
N GLN A 111 1.92 -21.42 -0.60
CA GLN A 111 2.47 -21.83 0.70
C GLN A 111 1.37 -21.95 1.76
N MET A 112 0.42 -21.02 1.76
CA MET A 112 -0.73 -21.07 2.66
C MET A 112 -1.59 -22.33 2.46
N ASP A 113 -1.69 -22.83 1.24
CA ASP A 113 -2.38 -24.10 0.94
C ASP A 113 -1.65 -25.34 1.50
N GLN A 114 -0.38 -25.22 1.88
CA GLN A 114 0.41 -26.29 2.49
C GLN A 114 0.23 -26.37 4.01
N VAL A 115 -0.33 -25.36 4.63
CA VAL A 115 -0.66 -25.34 6.05
C VAL A 115 -1.66 -26.47 6.36
N LYS A 116 -1.21 -27.48 7.09
CA LYS A 116 -1.88 -28.79 7.18
C LYS A 116 -3.11 -28.81 8.08
N ALA A 117 -3.21 -27.96 9.07
CA ALA A 117 -4.32 -27.99 10.03
C ALA A 117 -4.56 -26.62 10.67
N TYR A 118 -5.74 -26.10 10.45
CA TYR A 118 -6.30 -25.03 11.28
C TYR A 118 -7.24 -25.61 12.32
N PRO A 119 -7.41 -24.97 13.49
CA PRO A 119 -8.47 -25.31 14.43
C PRO A 119 -9.83 -25.34 13.74
N VAL A 120 -10.71 -26.25 14.18
CA VAL A 120 -12.01 -26.49 13.53
C VAL A 120 -12.89 -25.24 13.44
N ASP A 121 -12.76 -24.37 14.46
CA ASP A 121 -13.56 -23.13 14.57
C ASP A 121 -12.81 -21.90 14.01
N ALA A 122 -11.62 -22.06 13.45
CA ALA A 122 -10.90 -20.98 12.79
C ALA A 122 -11.43 -20.76 11.38
N GLU A 123 -11.59 -19.48 11.02
CA GLU A 123 -11.95 -19.10 9.65
C GLU A 123 -10.77 -19.30 8.69
N LYS A 124 -11.07 -19.44 7.40
CA LYS A 124 -10.02 -19.55 6.40
C LYS A 124 -9.24 -18.22 6.33
N PRO A 125 -7.91 -18.30 6.20
CA PRO A 125 -7.08 -17.10 6.00
C PRO A 125 -7.53 -16.30 4.78
N VAL A 126 -7.59 -14.98 4.94
CA VAL A 126 -7.84 -14.04 3.86
C VAL A 126 -6.53 -13.37 3.50
N ILE A 127 -6.09 -13.54 2.25
CA ILE A 127 -4.86 -12.95 1.73
C ILE A 127 -5.23 -11.70 0.96
N LYS A 128 -4.56 -10.58 1.27
CA LYS A 128 -4.75 -9.28 0.61
C LYS A 128 -3.40 -8.77 0.10
N THR A 129 -3.40 -8.17 -1.08
CA THR A 129 -2.27 -7.37 -1.57
C THR A 129 -2.40 -5.97 -1.00
N GLY A 130 -1.33 -5.45 -0.39
CA GLY A 130 -1.32 -4.15 0.27
C GLY A 130 -0.85 -4.24 1.72
N GLY A 131 -0.28 -3.15 2.20
CA GLY A 131 0.24 -3.05 3.56
C GLY A 131 -0.84 -2.75 4.59
N ARG A 132 -0.40 -2.74 5.85
CA ARG A 132 -1.22 -2.44 7.04
C ARG A 132 -1.93 -1.09 7.00
N PHE A 133 -1.46 -0.20 6.14
CA PHE A 133 -1.96 1.16 5.99
C PHE A 133 -2.41 1.42 4.54
N GLU A 134 -3.43 0.73 4.09
CA GLU A 134 -4.21 1.30 3.00
C GLU A 134 -4.84 2.58 3.54
N SER A 135 -4.23 3.71 3.18
CA SER A 135 -4.77 5.02 3.55
C SER A 135 -6.15 5.16 2.95
N ALA A 136 -7.15 5.42 3.79
CA ALA A 136 -8.48 5.70 3.30
C ALA A 136 -8.42 6.82 2.26
N ILE A 137 -8.90 6.55 1.07
CA ILE A 137 -8.91 7.51 -0.06
C ILE A 137 -9.85 8.67 0.24
N ALA A 138 -10.90 8.40 1.01
CA ALA A 138 -11.88 9.40 1.41
C ALA A 138 -12.51 9.02 2.76
N TRP A 139 -12.72 10.02 3.59
CA TRP A 139 -13.52 9.92 4.80
C TRP A 139 -14.85 10.61 4.55
N MET A 140 -15.96 9.89 4.65
CA MET A 140 -17.30 10.44 4.49
C MET A 140 -18.01 10.37 5.83
N ILE A 141 -18.59 11.48 6.24
CA ILE A 141 -19.43 11.56 7.44
C ILE A 141 -20.89 11.66 6.97
N LEU A 142 -21.69 10.67 7.35
CA LEU A 142 -23.13 10.67 7.10
C LEU A 142 -23.83 11.22 8.34
N GLU A 143 -24.51 12.35 8.20
CA GLU A 143 -25.31 12.94 9.26
C GLU A 143 -26.79 12.83 8.90
N SER A 144 -27.59 12.29 9.82
CA SER A 144 -29.05 12.31 9.70
C SER A 144 -29.60 13.65 10.17
N ARG A 145 -30.61 14.15 9.46
CA ARG A 145 -31.40 15.27 9.93
C ARG A 145 -32.29 14.80 11.09
N GLU A 146 -32.43 15.62 12.14
CA GLU A 146 -33.26 15.35 13.31
C GLU A 146 -34.63 14.80 12.91
N GLY A 147 -35.00 13.60 13.34
CA GLY A 147 -36.23 12.90 12.98
C GLY A 147 -36.13 11.82 11.88
N TYR A 148 -34.98 11.62 11.28
CA TYR A 148 -34.75 10.60 10.22
C TYR A 148 -33.71 9.53 10.63
N GLU A 149 -33.53 9.31 11.90
CA GLU A 149 -32.48 8.38 12.43
C GLU A 149 -32.64 6.94 11.93
N GLY A 150 -33.88 6.50 11.59
CA GLY A 150 -34.10 5.16 11.02
C GLY A 150 -33.74 5.00 9.54
N ALA A 151 -33.63 6.09 8.81
CA ALA A 151 -33.24 6.05 7.38
C ALA A 151 -31.73 5.88 7.17
N LEU A 152 -30.92 6.25 8.16
CA LEU A 152 -29.46 6.21 8.10
C LEU A 152 -28.95 4.80 7.91
N ASN A 153 -29.52 3.80 8.55
CA ASN A 153 -29.11 2.41 8.43
C ASN A 153 -29.38 1.86 7.03
N GLN A 154 -30.48 2.24 6.39
CA GLN A 154 -30.81 1.79 5.03
C GLN A 154 -29.90 2.45 3.97
N GLU A 155 -29.55 3.72 4.17
CA GLU A 155 -28.61 4.41 3.28
C GLU A 155 -27.16 3.92 3.47
N TYR A 156 -26.77 3.56 4.70
CA TYR A 156 -25.49 2.96 4.99
C TYR A 156 -25.31 1.62 4.27
N ASP A 157 -26.28 0.72 4.39
CA ASP A 157 -26.27 -0.58 3.72
C ASP A 157 -26.22 -0.41 2.19
N PHE A 158 -26.96 0.56 1.63
CA PHE A 158 -26.93 0.86 0.21
C PHE A 158 -25.54 1.37 -0.26
N ILE A 159 -24.89 2.22 0.53
CA ILE A 159 -23.57 2.77 0.22
C ILE A 159 -22.51 1.67 0.33
N GLU A 160 -22.56 0.84 1.37
CA GLU A 160 -21.63 -0.28 1.55
C GLU A 160 -21.68 -1.27 0.39
N ASP A 161 -22.87 -1.56 -0.12
CA ASP A 161 -23.07 -2.50 -1.24
C ASP A 161 -22.66 -1.93 -2.61
N ASN A 162 -22.62 -0.61 -2.79
CA ASN A 162 -22.39 0.03 -4.09
C ASN A 162 -21.02 0.72 -4.24
N ILE A 163 -20.22 0.81 -3.17
CA ILE A 163 -18.90 1.47 -3.18
C ILE A 163 -17.73 0.47 -3.07
N LYS A 164 -18.05 -0.83 -2.96
CA LYS A 164 -17.03 -1.91 -2.99
C LYS A 164 -16.42 -2.08 -4.35
#